data_401422db20f30890886ae9e5e6e6101d
#
_entry.id   401422db20f30890886ae9e5e6e6101d
#
_cell.length_a   1.000
_cell.length_b   1.000
_cell.length_c   1.000
_cell.angle_alpha   90.00
_cell.angle_beta   90.00
_cell.angle_gamma   90.00
#
_symmetry.space_group_name_H-M   'P 1'
#
loop_
_entity.id
_entity.type
_entity.pdbx_description
1 polymer ?
#
loop_
_entity_poly.entity_id
_entity_poly.type
_entity_poly.pdbx_seq_one_letter_code
_entity_poly.pdbx_strand_id
1 'polypeptide(L)'
;MRKVFFSAMPIALLLLPLFAHTSFLFPSTTLSLSGEFSTNAASERPENEEVSRAHARIREAKQMLQRQAAPDSEDVRIAAHDPATSELQVLTLPKDVFLKKDAEATLQTSPERRLHLRVVRANGVNTAVSIFDDAGRSLTPLVVQYPIIREGKLSEMGYYSSVHPALESAELARDGRDYIHGMLNLAAERLQQKGTTIEPSIIDAAERLCVVEHTDHKRFKTEDRAALFSEISTLYSLNARDTYRYSVSTAGAGGMIQMIPSTYKMIRDRHPQIDLNPDFVTGMRDHANALEAMLLYMQDTWDDLLRQEEIRSALDSQLATKAELLAAGYNSNPARLAGYLKRGGSEWRSLIPSETQMYLQIYASVDSLVPLNARP
;
A
#
# COMPACT_ATOMS: atom_id res chain seq x y z
N MET A 1 10.86 29.90 29.74
CA MET A 1 12.10 29.10 29.63
C MET A 1 11.92 27.78 30.34
N ARG A 2 11.65 26.69 29.61
CA ARG A 2 11.67 25.33 30.13
C ARG A 2 12.57 24.50 29.21
N LYS A 3 13.64 23.98 29.80
CA LYS A 3 14.68 23.19 29.13
C LYS A 3 14.15 21.79 28.82
N VAL A 4 14.27 21.37 27.58
CA VAL A 4 14.03 19.99 27.14
C VAL A 4 15.34 19.24 27.32
N PHE A 5 15.33 18.17 28.11
CA PHE A 5 16.45 17.24 28.28
C PHE A 5 16.38 16.17 27.19
N PHE A 6 17.37 16.16 26.30
CA PHE A 6 17.68 15.01 25.44
C PHE A 6 18.52 14.01 26.24
N SER A 7 18.04 12.79 26.41
CA SER A 7 18.81 11.67 26.95
C SER A 7 19.49 10.95 25.77
N ALA A 8 20.80 11.05 25.68
CA ALA A 8 21.64 10.31 24.75
C ALA A 8 21.90 8.90 25.30
N MET A 9 21.60 7.87 24.54
CA MET A 9 22.07 6.50 24.79
C MET A 9 23.43 6.27 24.12
N PRO A 10 24.37 5.55 24.76
CA PRO A 10 25.73 5.38 24.26
C PRO A 10 25.79 4.33 23.13
N ILE A 11 26.58 4.68 22.11
CA ILE A 11 27.00 3.81 21.01
C ILE A 11 28.02 2.81 21.54
N ALA A 12 27.70 1.53 21.56
CA ALA A 12 28.68 0.46 21.81
C ALA A 12 29.36 0.09 20.49
N LEU A 13 30.63 0.40 20.41
CA LEU A 13 31.55 0.03 19.34
C LEU A 13 31.93 -1.45 19.50
N LEU A 14 31.49 -2.33 18.60
CA LEU A 14 31.93 -3.73 18.55
C LEU A 14 32.83 -3.95 17.34
N LEU A 15 34.07 -4.31 17.66
CA LEU A 15 35.15 -4.68 16.75
C LEU A 15 34.78 -5.97 15.97
N LEU A 16 34.93 -5.90 14.65
CA LEU A 16 34.87 -7.05 13.74
C LEU A 16 36.22 -7.75 13.68
N PRO A 17 36.29 -9.08 13.69
CA PRO A 17 37.44 -9.80 13.19
C PRO A 17 37.35 -10.03 11.68
N LEU A 18 38.46 -9.74 10.99
CA LEU A 18 38.73 -10.15 9.61
C LEU A 18 38.66 -11.68 9.49
N PHE A 19 37.85 -12.20 8.57
CA PHE A 19 38.06 -13.55 8.04
C PHE A 19 38.16 -13.52 6.51
N ALA A 20 39.17 -14.31 6.08
CA ALA A 20 39.70 -14.39 4.74
C ALA A 20 38.73 -14.94 3.71
N HIS A 21 38.87 -14.44 2.46
CA HIS A 21 38.21 -14.93 1.27
C HIS A 21 38.57 -16.39 0.95
N THR A 22 37.54 -17.22 0.78
CA THR A 22 37.62 -18.40 -0.08
C THR A 22 36.46 -18.32 -1.11
N SER A 23 36.85 -18.13 -2.36
CA SER A 23 35.96 -18.11 -3.50
C SER A 23 35.49 -19.53 -3.81
N PHE A 24 34.22 -19.84 -3.60
CA PHE A 24 33.56 -21.01 -4.17
C PHE A 24 32.71 -20.58 -5.35
N LEU A 25 33.12 -21.00 -6.53
CA LEU A 25 32.35 -20.94 -7.77
C LEU A 25 31.20 -21.95 -7.71
N PHE A 26 29.96 -21.47 -7.63
CA PHE A 26 28.77 -22.29 -7.88
C PHE A 26 28.25 -22.00 -9.29
N PRO A 27 27.86 -23.02 -10.05
CA PRO A 27 27.28 -22.83 -11.38
C PRO A 27 25.87 -22.23 -11.27
N SER A 28 25.64 -21.16 -12.03
CA SER A 28 24.34 -20.52 -12.16
C SER A 28 23.38 -21.42 -12.91
N THR A 29 22.51 -22.13 -12.20
CA THR A 29 21.35 -22.78 -12.80
C THR A 29 20.18 -21.79 -12.69
N THR A 30 19.89 -21.11 -13.78
CA THR A 30 18.66 -20.33 -13.95
C THR A 30 17.48 -21.29 -14.03
N LEU A 31 16.82 -21.55 -12.89
CA LEU A 31 15.49 -22.12 -12.86
C LEU A 31 14.48 -21.00 -13.20
N SER A 32 14.08 -20.99 -14.47
CA SER A 32 12.91 -20.25 -14.94
C SER A 32 11.66 -20.90 -14.36
N LEU A 33 11.19 -20.41 -13.22
CA LEU A 33 9.86 -20.75 -12.70
C LEU A 33 8.84 -19.82 -13.38
N SER A 34 8.52 -20.13 -14.64
CA SER A 34 7.26 -19.73 -15.28
C SER A 34 6.14 -20.65 -14.77
N GLY A 35 5.78 -20.52 -13.50
CA GLY A 35 4.55 -21.08 -12.99
C GLY A 35 3.39 -20.21 -13.46
N GLU A 36 2.70 -20.61 -14.52
CA GLU A 36 1.36 -20.14 -14.85
C GLU A 36 0.45 -20.52 -13.69
N PHE A 37 0.16 -19.57 -12.82
CA PHE A 37 -0.88 -19.73 -11.81
C PHE A 37 -2.23 -19.76 -12.53
N SER A 38 -2.76 -20.95 -12.71
CA SER A 38 -4.15 -21.17 -13.09
C SER A 38 -5.03 -20.63 -11.98
N THR A 39 -5.61 -19.45 -12.21
CA THR A 39 -6.63 -18.83 -11.36
C THR A 39 -7.97 -19.50 -11.61
N ASN A 40 -8.10 -20.78 -11.26
CA ASN A 40 -9.37 -21.50 -11.31
C ASN A 40 -10.02 -21.51 -9.93
N ALA A 41 -10.48 -20.35 -9.45
CA ALA A 41 -11.47 -20.20 -8.39
C ALA A 41 -12.04 -18.77 -8.30
N ALA A 42 -11.98 -17.98 -9.38
CA ALA A 42 -12.85 -16.83 -9.48
C ALA A 42 -14.18 -17.30 -10.08
N SER A 43 -15.28 -17.21 -9.34
CA SER A 43 -16.62 -17.39 -9.87
C SER A 43 -16.69 -16.62 -11.21
N GLU A 44 -17.16 -17.27 -12.28
CA GLU A 44 -17.37 -16.67 -13.61
C GLU A 44 -18.41 -15.57 -13.52
N ARG A 45 -18.03 -14.39 -13.00
CA ARG A 45 -18.78 -13.17 -13.30
C ARG A 45 -18.39 -12.76 -14.71
N PRO A 46 -19.35 -12.34 -15.56
CA PRO A 46 -19.01 -11.80 -16.87
C PRO A 46 -18.00 -10.66 -16.63
N GLU A 47 -16.86 -10.75 -17.33
CA GLU A 47 -15.80 -9.76 -17.25
C GLU A 47 -16.41 -8.38 -17.53
N ASN A 48 -16.33 -7.45 -16.57
CA ASN A 48 -16.92 -6.14 -16.74
C ASN A 48 -16.15 -5.41 -17.85
N GLU A 49 -16.84 -5.09 -18.94
CA GLU A 49 -16.26 -4.48 -20.14
C GLU A 49 -15.54 -3.15 -19.84
N GLU A 50 -16.04 -2.39 -18.86
CA GLU A 50 -15.42 -1.15 -18.40
C GLU A 50 -14.07 -1.40 -17.72
N VAL A 51 -14.02 -2.36 -16.81
CA VAL A 51 -12.78 -2.78 -16.10
C VAL A 51 -11.77 -3.28 -17.11
N SER A 52 -12.17 -4.17 -18.03
CA SER A 52 -11.28 -4.71 -19.07
C SER A 52 -10.74 -3.63 -19.99
N ARG A 53 -11.57 -2.64 -20.37
CA ARG A 53 -11.12 -1.48 -21.15
C ARG A 53 -10.13 -0.60 -20.40
N ALA A 54 -10.39 -0.32 -19.12
CA ALA A 54 -9.48 0.46 -18.29
C ALA A 54 -8.12 -0.23 -18.16
N HIS A 55 -8.11 -1.53 -17.84
CA HIS A 55 -6.88 -2.31 -17.76
C HIS A 55 -6.14 -2.38 -19.11
N ALA A 56 -6.85 -2.50 -20.24
CA ALA A 56 -6.23 -2.48 -21.57
C ALA A 56 -5.53 -1.15 -21.84
N ARG A 57 -6.15 -0.01 -21.54
CA ARG A 57 -5.55 1.34 -21.68
C ARG A 57 -4.33 1.51 -20.79
N ILE A 58 -4.39 1.08 -19.53
CA ILE A 58 -3.22 1.14 -18.62
C ILE A 58 -2.09 0.27 -19.16
N ARG A 59 -2.36 -0.95 -19.65
CA ARG A 59 -1.34 -1.82 -20.27
C ARG A 59 -0.70 -1.18 -21.50
N GLU A 60 -1.50 -0.59 -22.38
CA GLU A 60 -1.01 0.10 -23.58
C GLU A 60 -0.11 1.29 -23.22
N ALA A 61 -0.55 2.14 -22.30
CA ALA A 61 0.24 3.27 -21.80
C ALA A 61 1.56 2.82 -21.15
N LYS A 62 1.53 1.75 -20.35
CA LYS A 62 2.73 1.15 -19.75
C LYS A 62 3.69 0.63 -20.82
N GLN A 63 3.19 -0.10 -21.82
CA GLN A 63 4.01 -0.60 -22.94
C GLN A 63 4.62 0.53 -23.76
N MET A 64 3.87 1.61 -24.01
CA MET A 64 4.39 2.79 -24.69
C MET A 64 5.59 3.40 -23.97
N LEU A 65 5.47 3.59 -22.64
CA LEU A 65 6.57 4.10 -21.82
C LEU A 65 7.77 3.15 -21.79
N GLN A 66 7.55 1.84 -21.80
CA GLN A 66 8.60 0.83 -21.76
C GLN A 66 9.37 0.71 -23.08
N ARG A 67 8.71 0.93 -24.23
CA ARG A 67 9.35 0.89 -25.56
C ARG A 67 10.27 2.07 -25.82
N GLN A 68 10.04 3.20 -25.20
CA GLN A 68 10.93 4.35 -25.28
C GLN A 68 12.11 4.12 -24.35
N ALA A 69 13.34 4.39 -24.82
CA ALA A 69 14.53 4.31 -23.97
C ALA A 69 14.28 5.08 -22.67
N ALA A 70 14.61 4.46 -21.53
CA ALA A 70 14.52 5.16 -20.26
C ALA A 70 15.44 6.39 -20.34
N PRO A 71 14.98 7.57 -19.85
CA PRO A 71 15.85 8.73 -19.80
C PRO A 71 17.04 8.38 -18.88
N ASP A 72 18.24 8.84 -19.26
CA ASP A 72 19.43 8.74 -18.41
C ASP A 72 19.33 9.63 -17.17
N SER A 73 18.26 10.42 -17.08
CA SER A 73 17.96 11.39 -16.05
C SER A 73 16.95 10.85 -15.02
N GLU A 74 16.88 11.50 -13.86
CA GLU A 74 15.85 11.24 -12.83
C GLU A 74 14.46 11.79 -13.22
N ASP A 75 14.17 11.93 -14.51
CA ASP A 75 12.91 12.48 -14.97
C ASP A 75 11.75 11.49 -14.82
N VAL A 76 10.59 12.05 -14.53
CA VAL A 76 9.31 11.33 -14.55
C VAL A 76 8.68 11.45 -15.91
N ARG A 77 8.15 10.37 -16.44
CA ARG A 77 7.36 10.39 -17.68
C ARG A 77 5.90 9.99 -17.37
N ILE A 78 4.99 10.64 -18.06
CA ILE A 78 3.55 10.41 -17.91
C ILE A 78 2.98 10.09 -19.29
N ALA A 79 2.36 8.91 -19.43
CA ALA A 79 1.52 8.62 -20.58
C ALA A 79 0.10 9.12 -20.29
N ALA A 80 -0.41 10.00 -21.11
CA ALA A 80 -1.73 10.59 -21.02
C ALA A 80 -2.55 10.33 -22.28
N HIS A 81 -3.84 10.04 -22.11
CA HIS A 81 -4.78 9.84 -23.21
C HIS A 81 -5.42 11.19 -23.58
N ASP A 82 -5.38 11.52 -24.84
CA ASP A 82 -6.08 12.66 -25.41
C ASP A 82 -7.46 12.20 -25.92
N PRO A 83 -8.55 12.62 -25.29
CA PRO A 83 -9.89 12.20 -25.72
C PRO A 83 -10.31 12.77 -27.09
N ALA A 84 -9.66 13.84 -27.57
CA ALA A 84 -10.01 14.48 -28.85
C ALA A 84 -9.41 13.71 -30.05
N THR A 85 -8.21 13.12 -29.89
CA THR A 85 -7.54 12.36 -30.94
C THR A 85 -7.54 10.86 -30.71
N SER A 86 -7.95 10.43 -29.52
CA SER A 86 -7.83 9.05 -29.02
C SER A 86 -6.38 8.52 -28.97
N GLU A 87 -5.39 9.41 -28.99
CA GLU A 87 -3.98 9.08 -28.96
C GLU A 87 -3.37 9.15 -27.55
N LEU A 88 -2.28 8.41 -27.36
CA LEU A 88 -1.45 8.54 -26.18
C LEU A 88 -0.36 9.59 -26.42
N GLN A 89 -0.18 10.48 -25.44
CA GLN A 89 0.90 11.47 -25.40
C GLN A 89 1.85 11.15 -24.25
N VAL A 90 3.15 11.28 -24.47
CA VAL A 90 4.15 11.13 -23.40
C VAL A 90 4.71 12.50 -23.02
N LEU A 91 4.59 12.83 -21.75
CA LEU A 91 5.14 14.03 -21.14
C LEU A 91 6.35 13.64 -20.28
N THR A 92 7.42 14.42 -20.37
CA THR A 92 8.61 14.24 -19.53
C THR A 92 8.84 15.50 -18.72
N LEU A 93 9.04 15.35 -17.41
CA LEU A 93 9.30 16.46 -16.52
C LEU A 93 10.28 16.06 -15.41
N PRO A 94 11.05 17.01 -14.85
CA PRO A 94 11.96 16.75 -13.75
C PRO A 94 11.20 16.22 -12.51
N LYS A 95 11.80 15.29 -11.80
CA LYS A 95 11.22 14.64 -10.62
C LYS A 95 10.91 15.64 -9.48
N ASP A 96 11.75 16.64 -9.30
CA ASP A 96 11.55 17.70 -8.31
C ASP A 96 10.32 18.54 -8.61
N VAL A 97 10.04 18.82 -9.89
CA VAL A 97 8.81 19.50 -10.33
C VAL A 97 7.59 18.61 -10.08
N PHE A 98 7.68 17.32 -10.45
CA PHE A 98 6.60 16.34 -10.22
C PHE A 98 6.24 16.17 -8.74
N LEU A 99 7.21 16.30 -7.83
CA LEU A 99 7.01 16.16 -6.41
C LEU A 99 6.68 17.47 -5.67
N LYS A 100 6.51 18.58 -6.39
CA LYS A 100 6.21 19.89 -5.80
C LYS A 100 4.74 20.22 -6.03
N LYS A 101 3.95 20.24 -4.94
CA LYS A 101 2.54 20.67 -4.98
C LYS A 101 2.39 22.06 -5.62
N ASP A 102 1.35 22.23 -6.42
CA ASP A 102 1.01 23.44 -7.18
C ASP A 102 2.09 23.87 -8.19
N ALA A 103 3.10 23.02 -8.49
CA ALA A 103 4.03 23.28 -9.59
C ALA A 103 3.29 23.19 -10.93
N GLU A 104 3.67 24.07 -11.83
CA GLU A 104 3.17 24.13 -13.20
C GLU A 104 4.33 23.94 -14.19
N ALA A 105 4.08 23.24 -15.30
CA ALA A 105 5.04 23.07 -16.36
C ALA A 105 4.34 23.15 -17.72
N THR A 106 5.00 23.81 -18.68
CA THR A 106 4.59 23.79 -20.09
C THR A 106 5.55 22.87 -20.83
N LEU A 107 5.01 21.80 -21.41
CA LEU A 107 5.77 20.70 -22.01
C LEU A 107 5.46 20.64 -23.51
N GLN A 108 6.51 20.55 -24.33
CA GLN A 108 6.39 20.37 -25.77
C GLN A 108 6.38 18.88 -26.10
N THR A 109 5.28 18.36 -26.61
CA THR A 109 5.17 16.93 -27.01
C THR A 109 5.44 16.72 -28.50
N SER A 110 5.27 17.76 -29.33
CA SER A 110 5.67 17.82 -30.73
C SER A 110 5.90 19.29 -31.12
N PRO A 111 6.50 19.58 -32.30
CA PRO A 111 6.74 20.95 -32.75
C PRO A 111 5.51 21.86 -32.73
N GLU A 112 4.32 21.28 -32.91
CA GLU A 112 3.06 22.02 -33.01
C GLU A 112 2.18 21.89 -31.79
N ARG A 113 2.63 21.14 -30.74
CA ARG A 113 1.77 20.83 -29.59
C ARG A 113 2.43 21.09 -28.25
N ARG A 114 1.82 21.97 -27.49
CA ARG A 114 2.17 22.23 -26.09
C ARG A 114 1.08 21.70 -25.15
N LEU A 115 1.50 21.19 -24.02
CA LEU A 115 0.63 20.72 -22.95
C LEU A 115 1.03 21.42 -21.64
N HIS A 116 0.04 21.79 -20.85
CA HIS A 116 0.21 22.44 -19.57
C HIS A 116 -0.11 21.41 -18.48
N LEU A 117 0.85 21.16 -17.61
CA LEU A 117 0.69 20.25 -16.48
C LEU A 117 0.71 21.04 -15.19
N ARG A 118 -0.21 20.71 -14.28
CA ARG A 118 -0.21 21.20 -12.89
C ARG A 118 -0.21 20.02 -11.93
N VAL A 119 0.67 20.07 -10.92
CA VAL A 119 0.70 19.09 -9.83
C VAL A 119 -0.37 19.45 -8.80
N VAL A 120 -1.43 18.66 -8.73
CA VAL A 120 -2.57 18.84 -7.80
C VAL A 120 -2.20 18.38 -6.39
N ARG A 121 -1.55 17.21 -6.30
CA ARG A 121 -1.13 16.62 -5.03
C ARG A 121 0.16 15.84 -5.21
N ALA A 122 1.22 16.23 -4.53
CA ALA A 122 2.49 15.51 -4.53
C ALA A 122 2.44 14.35 -3.52
N ASN A 123 2.69 13.11 -4.01
CA ASN A 123 2.72 11.91 -3.17
C ASN A 123 3.54 10.79 -3.85
N GLY A 124 4.85 11.00 -4.05
CA GLY A 124 5.72 10.01 -4.70
C GLY A 124 5.15 9.55 -6.05
N VAL A 125 5.10 8.24 -6.28
CA VAL A 125 4.51 7.65 -7.50
C VAL A 125 3.01 7.94 -7.65
N ASN A 126 2.31 8.20 -6.53
CA ASN A 126 0.87 8.50 -6.47
C ASN A 126 0.57 10.00 -6.60
N THR A 127 1.50 10.79 -7.15
CA THR A 127 1.29 12.21 -7.40
C THR A 127 0.16 12.41 -8.41
N ALA A 128 -0.82 13.23 -8.03
CA ALA A 128 -1.94 13.58 -8.90
C ALA A 128 -1.60 14.83 -9.72
N VAL A 129 -1.87 14.77 -11.01
CA VAL A 129 -1.63 15.87 -11.95
C VAL A 129 -2.87 16.15 -12.79
N SER A 130 -3.02 17.40 -13.23
CA SER A 130 -3.96 17.79 -14.29
C SER A 130 -3.16 18.19 -15.53
N ILE A 131 -3.63 17.82 -16.71
CA ILE A 131 -2.96 18.09 -17.99
C ILE A 131 -3.97 18.71 -18.93
N PHE A 132 -3.59 19.80 -19.58
CA PHE A 132 -4.44 20.55 -20.52
C PHE A 132 -3.64 20.92 -21.77
N ASP A 133 -4.31 21.05 -22.91
CA ASP A 133 -3.74 21.65 -24.10
C ASP A 133 -3.94 23.19 -24.10
N ASP A 134 -3.40 23.87 -25.14
CA ASP A 134 -3.53 25.33 -25.30
C ASP A 134 -5.00 25.80 -25.47
N ALA A 135 -5.92 24.93 -25.82
CA ALA A 135 -7.35 25.21 -25.89
C ALA A 135 -8.09 24.94 -24.57
N GLY A 136 -7.37 24.51 -23.49
CA GLY A 136 -7.94 24.17 -22.20
C GLY A 136 -8.63 22.82 -22.15
N ARG A 137 -8.45 21.95 -23.17
CA ARG A 137 -9.02 20.59 -23.16
C ARG A 137 -8.16 19.68 -22.31
N SER A 138 -8.81 18.93 -21.41
CA SER A 138 -8.13 18.03 -20.49
C SER A 138 -7.67 16.72 -21.15
N LEU A 139 -6.45 16.30 -20.87
CA LEU A 139 -5.95 14.96 -21.16
C LEU A 139 -6.03 14.11 -19.87
N THR A 140 -6.32 12.83 -20.02
CA THR A 140 -6.37 11.89 -18.89
C THR A 140 -4.98 11.26 -18.66
N PRO A 141 -4.27 11.58 -17.56
CA PRO A 141 -3.03 10.88 -17.23
C PRO A 141 -3.36 9.43 -16.87
N LEU A 142 -2.69 8.46 -17.53
CA LEU A 142 -2.94 7.03 -17.35
C LEU A 142 -1.86 6.36 -16.51
N VAL A 143 -0.60 6.51 -16.89
CA VAL A 143 0.53 5.83 -16.25
C VAL A 143 1.68 6.80 -16.04
N VAL A 144 2.23 6.77 -14.84
CA VAL A 144 3.47 7.43 -14.45
C VAL A 144 4.61 6.41 -14.50
N GLN A 145 5.68 6.72 -15.24
CA GLN A 145 6.97 6.06 -15.12
C GLN A 145 7.82 6.87 -14.15
N TYR A 146 8.20 6.26 -13.05
CA TYR A 146 8.85 6.94 -11.92
C TYR A 146 10.20 6.28 -11.58
N PRO A 147 11.32 7.05 -11.55
CA PRO A 147 12.62 6.52 -11.20
C PRO A 147 12.71 6.26 -9.68
N ILE A 148 12.96 5.01 -9.31
CA ILE A 148 13.20 4.59 -7.92
C ILE A 148 14.69 4.66 -7.66
N ILE A 149 15.09 5.64 -6.86
CA ILE A 149 16.48 5.88 -6.48
C ILE A 149 16.76 5.22 -5.13
N ARG A 150 17.83 4.45 -5.03
CA ARG A 150 18.38 3.91 -3.79
C ARG A 150 19.86 4.23 -3.70
N GLU A 151 20.29 4.73 -2.57
CA GLU A 151 21.69 5.10 -2.33
C GLU A 151 22.27 6.00 -3.43
N GLY A 152 21.44 6.94 -3.94
CA GLY A 152 21.83 7.87 -4.99
C GLY A 152 21.97 7.27 -6.40
N LYS A 153 21.52 6.02 -6.61
CA LYS A 153 21.54 5.34 -7.90
C LYS A 153 20.16 4.91 -8.34
N LEU A 154 19.90 4.94 -9.64
CA LEU A 154 18.70 4.36 -10.22
C LEU A 154 18.68 2.86 -9.95
N SER A 155 17.73 2.41 -9.15
CA SER A 155 17.53 0.99 -8.81
C SER A 155 16.61 0.30 -9.80
N GLU A 156 15.50 0.95 -10.12
CA GLU A 156 14.48 0.43 -11.06
C GLU A 156 13.55 1.54 -11.54
N MET A 157 12.77 1.27 -12.60
CA MET A 157 11.68 2.12 -13.04
C MET A 157 10.35 1.56 -12.55
N GLY A 158 9.64 2.33 -11.73
CA GLY A 158 8.26 2.06 -11.34
C GLY A 158 7.28 2.51 -12.42
N TYR A 159 6.25 1.71 -12.67
CA TYR A 159 5.14 2.07 -13.56
C TYR A 159 3.86 1.98 -12.74
N TYR A 160 3.17 3.10 -12.60
CA TYR A 160 2.03 3.22 -11.71
C TYR A 160 0.88 3.97 -12.37
N SER A 161 -0.35 3.49 -12.22
CA SER A 161 -1.50 4.24 -12.74
C SER A 161 -1.62 5.58 -12.05
N SER A 162 -1.98 6.61 -12.80
CA SER A 162 -2.19 7.94 -12.25
C SER A 162 -3.43 7.97 -11.36
N VAL A 163 -3.40 8.86 -10.35
CA VAL A 163 -4.58 9.23 -9.58
C VAL A 163 -5.29 10.35 -10.33
N HIS A 164 -6.45 10.05 -10.91
CA HIS A 164 -7.22 11.03 -11.67
C HIS A 164 -8.71 10.68 -11.68
N PRO A 165 -9.64 11.64 -11.47
CA PRO A 165 -11.07 11.36 -11.41
C PRO A 165 -11.65 10.65 -12.65
N ALA A 166 -11.08 10.89 -13.84
CA ALA A 166 -11.52 10.21 -15.07
C ALA A 166 -11.16 8.70 -15.12
N LEU A 167 -10.36 8.21 -14.16
CA LEU A 167 -10.04 6.79 -13.98
C LEU A 167 -10.85 6.14 -12.85
N GLU A 168 -11.69 6.90 -12.16
CA GLU A 168 -12.48 6.40 -11.05
C GLU A 168 -13.87 5.95 -11.55
N SER A 169 -14.26 4.74 -11.15
CA SER A 169 -15.63 4.25 -11.34
C SER A 169 -16.00 3.27 -10.23
N ALA A 170 -17.32 3.05 -10.07
CA ALA A 170 -17.82 2.09 -9.09
C ALA A 170 -17.37 0.67 -9.40
N GLU A 171 -17.23 0.33 -10.67
CA GLU A 171 -16.78 -0.95 -11.20
C GLU A 171 -15.31 -1.19 -10.88
N LEU A 172 -14.43 -0.21 -11.15
CA LEU A 172 -13.01 -0.29 -10.82
C LEU A 172 -12.78 -0.33 -9.30
N ALA A 173 -13.54 0.46 -8.54
CA ALA A 173 -13.45 0.40 -7.09
C ALA A 173 -13.90 -0.97 -6.54
N ARG A 174 -14.89 -1.61 -7.16
CA ARG A 174 -15.32 -2.98 -6.82
C ARG A 174 -14.23 -3.99 -7.16
N ASP A 175 -13.69 -3.95 -8.38
CA ASP A 175 -12.61 -4.82 -8.84
C ASP A 175 -11.38 -4.74 -7.90
N GLY A 176 -11.01 -3.54 -7.45
CA GLY A 176 -9.94 -3.35 -6.49
C GLY A 176 -10.23 -3.94 -5.10
N ARG A 177 -11.48 -3.88 -4.63
CA ARG A 177 -11.88 -4.59 -3.40
C ARG A 177 -11.84 -6.11 -3.58
N ASP A 178 -12.35 -6.60 -4.71
CA ASP A 178 -12.30 -8.04 -5.05
C ASP A 178 -10.84 -8.52 -5.15
N TYR A 179 -9.91 -7.67 -5.63
CA TYR A 179 -8.49 -7.95 -5.62
C TYR A 179 -7.93 -8.11 -4.19
N ILE A 180 -8.20 -7.15 -3.28
CA ILE A 180 -7.75 -7.24 -1.87
C ILE A 180 -8.32 -8.50 -1.21
N HIS A 181 -9.62 -8.74 -1.38
CA HIS A 181 -10.33 -9.91 -0.86
C HIS A 181 -9.69 -11.22 -1.33
N GLY A 182 -9.45 -11.34 -2.63
CA GLY A 182 -8.81 -12.52 -3.23
C GLY A 182 -7.38 -12.74 -2.74
N MET A 183 -6.59 -11.68 -2.60
CA MET A 183 -5.22 -11.76 -2.09
C MET A 183 -5.16 -12.17 -0.61
N LEU A 184 -6.10 -11.72 0.22
CA LEU A 184 -6.22 -12.15 1.63
C LEU A 184 -6.64 -13.61 1.74
N ASN A 185 -7.59 -14.07 0.91
CA ASN A 185 -7.96 -15.48 0.87
C ASN A 185 -6.77 -16.36 0.46
N LEU A 186 -6.03 -15.95 -0.58
CA LEU A 186 -4.81 -16.64 -1.00
C LEU A 186 -3.77 -16.71 0.14
N ALA A 187 -3.54 -15.60 0.86
CA ALA A 187 -2.60 -15.59 1.98
C ALA A 187 -3.06 -16.53 3.11
N ALA A 188 -4.36 -16.50 3.47
CA ALA A 188 -4.92 -17.38 4.49
C ALA A 188 -4.85 -18.87 4.09
N GLU A 189 -5.15 -19.21 2.83
CA GLU A 189 -5.01 -20.57 2.29
C GLU A 189 -3.56 -21.06 2.34
N ARG A 190 -2.60 -20.21 1.95
CA ARG A 190 -1.16 -20.54 2.01
C ARG A 190 -0.70 -20.77 3.45
N LEU A 191 -1.17 -19.96 4.41
CA LEU A 191 -0.90 -20.16 5.83
C LEU A 191 -1.51 -21.49 6.33
N GLN A 192 -2.74 -21.80 5.95
CA GLN A 192 -3.40 -23.04 6.30
C GLN A 192 -2.65 -24.27 5.76
N GLN A 193 -2.17 -24.22 4.51
CA GLN A 193 -1.34 -25.28 3.91
C GLN A 193 -0.03 -25.50 4.66
N LYS A 194 0.48 -24.46 5.33
CA LYS A 194 1.68 -24.50 6.18
C LYS A 194 1.34 -24.77 7.67
N GLY A 195 0.11 -25.19 7.96
CA GLY A 195 -0.34 -25.60 9.29
C GLY A 195 -0.75 -24.46 10.22
N THR A 196 -0.98 -23.24 9.70
CA THR A 196 -1.44 -22.08 10.49
C THR A 196 -2.80 -21.62 10.01
N THR A 197 -3.82 -21.76 10.85
CA THR A 197 -5.18 -21.29 10.56
C THR A 197 -5.39 -19.89 11.12
N ILE A 198 -5.96 -19.00 10.31
CA ILE A 198 -6.32 -17.63 10.70
C ILE A 198 -7.85 -17.56 10.90
N GLU A 199 -8.29 -16.93 11.96
CA GLU A 199 -9.72 -16.74 12.18
C GLU A 199 -10.35 -15.82 11.11
N PRO A 200 -11.53 -16.18 10.53
CA PRO A 200 -12.18 -15.39 9.49
C PRO A 200 -12.36 -13.91 9.85
N SER A 201 -12.75 -13.62 11.09
CA SER A 201 -12.90 -12.24 11.59
C SER A 201 -11.60 -11.42 11.61
N ILE A 202 -10.43 -12.07 11.71
CA ILE A 202 -9.11 -11.43 11.60
C ILE A 202 -8.83 -11.08 10.14
N ILE A 203 -9.16 -11.98 9.21
CA ILE A 203 -9.02 -11.73 7.78
C ILE A 203 -9.92 -10.57 7.35
N ASP A 204 -11.15 -10.51 7.87
CA ASP A 204 -12.09 -9.40 7.62
C ASP A 204 -11.56 -8.08 8.17
N ALA A 205 -10.95 -8.07 9.36
CA ALA A 205 -10.32 -6.89 9.90
C ALA A 205 -9.10 -6.45 9.05
N ALA A 206 -8.26 -7.39 8.61
CA ALA A 206 -7.11 -7.12 7.74
C ALA A 206 -7.53 -6.50 6.40
N GLU A 207 -8.67 -6.93 5.83
CA GLU A 207 -9.21 -6.37 4.58
C GLU A 207 -9.52 -4.87 4.71
N ARG A 208 -10.12 -4.46 5.82
CA ARG A 208 -10.35 -3.05 6.13
C ARG A 208 -9.04 -2.28 6.32
N LEU A 209 -8.09 -2.88 7.01
CA LEU A 209 -6.79 -2.26 7.27
C LEU A 209 -6.01 -1.99 5.99
N CYS A 210 -6.14 -2.80 4.93
CA CYS A 210 -5.53 -2.52 3.62
C CYS A 210 -6.03 -1.20 3.00
N VAL A 211 -7.19 -0.69 3.39
CA VAL A 211 -7.69 0.64 2.99
C VAL A 211 -7.27 1.71 3.99
N VAL A 212 -7.36 1.39 5.29
CA VAL A 212 -7.03 2.33 6.40
C VAL A 212 -5.57 2.80 6.30
N GLU A 213 -4.62 1.89 6.05
CA GLU A 213 -3.18 2.18 5.97
C GLU A 213 -2.81 3.19 4.87
N HIS A 214 -3.66 3.36 3.87
CA HIS A 214 -3.44 4.29 2.76
C HIS A 214 -4.36 5.51 2.78
N THR A 215 -5.11 5.66 3.86
CA THR A 215 -6.00 6.81 4.05
C THR A 215 -5.24 7.97 4.68
N ASP A 216 -5.03 9.03 3.90
CA ASP A 216 -4.42 10.27 4.41
C ASP A 216 -5.33 10.94 5.46
N HIS A 217 -4.80 11.18 6.65
CA HIS A 217 -5.55 11.74 7.78
C HIS A 217 -6.11 13.14 7.53
N LYS A 218 -5.42 13.96 6.72
CA LYS A 218 -5.89 15.30 6.37
C LYS A 218 -7.04 15.20 5.39
N ARG A 219 -6.90 14.37 4.34
CA ARG A 219 -7.95 14.13 3.36
C ARG A 219 -9.20 13.53 4.01
N PHE A 220 -9.04 12.57 4.92
CA PHE A 220 -10.14 11.98 5.68
C PHE A 220 -10.96 13.00 6.46
N LYS A 221 -10.34 14.10 6.93
CA LYS A 221 -11.01 15.21 7.64
C LYS A 221 -11.68 16.22 6.73
N THR A 222 -11.21 16.35 5.49
CA THR A 222 -11.56 17.49 4.62
C THR A 222 -12.24 17.10 3.31
N GLU A 223 -12.17 15.82 2.92
CA GLU A 223 -12.74 15.32 1.67
C GLU A 223 -13.94 14.37 1.94
N ASP A 224 -14.68 14.04 0.91
CA ASP A 224 -15.69 12.98 0.97
C ASP A 224 -15.01 11.63 1.21
N ARG A 225 -15.41 10.95 2.27
CA ARG A 225 -14.77 9.70 2.72
C ARG A 225 -15.04 8.54 1.76
N ALA A 226 -16.26 8.47 1.20
CA ALA A 226 -16.60 7.41 0.28
C ALA A 226 -15.80 7.55 -1.03
N ALA A 227 -15.64 8.78 -1.53
CA ALA A 227 -14.80 9.07 -2.70
C ALA A 227 -13.32 8.73 -2.41
N LEU A 228 -12.81 9.10 -1.22
CA LEU A 228 -11.43 8.77 -0.81
C LEU A 228 -11.18 7.25 -0.78
N PHE A 229 -12.09 6.47 -0.23
CA PHE A 229 -11.98 5.01 -0.20
C PHE A 229 -12.16 4.37 -1.58
N SER A 230 -13.00 4.99 -2.43
CA SER A 230 -13.16 4.58 -3.83
C SER A 230 -11.87 4.81 -4.63
N GLU A 231 -11.19 5.96 -4.47
CA GLU A 231 -9.87 6.24 -5.07
C GLU A 231 -8.86 5.15 -4.68
N ILE A 232 -8.76 4.83 -3.38
CA ILE A 232 -7.82 3.80 -2.89
C ILE A 232 -8.15 2.43 -3.51
N SER A 233 -9.42 2.05 -3.54
CA SER A 233 -9.84 0.79 -4.15
C SER A 233 -9.57 0.74 -5.66
N THR A 234 -9.81 1.84 -6.37
CA THR A 234 -9.50 1.97 -7.80
C THR A 234 -8.00 1.79 -8.08
N LEU A 235 -7.12 2.31 -7.21
CA LEU A 235 -5.68 2.09 -7.33
C LEU A 235 -5.30 0.61 -7.18
N TYR A 236 -5.98 -0.13 -6.32
CA TYR A 236 -5.79 -1.58 -6.20
C TYR A 236 -6.23 -2.33 -7.47
N SER A 237 -7.29 -1.91 -8.14
CA SER A 237 -7.67 -2.44 -9.44
C SER A 237 -6.59 -2.17 -10.50
N LEU A 238 -6.30 -0.89 -10.74
CA LEU A 238 -5.46 -0.45 -11.86
C LEU A 238 -3.98 -0.84 -11.73
N ASN A 239 -3.48 -1.01 -10.50
CA ASN A 239 -2.08 -1.38 -10.24
C ASN A 239 -1.91 -2.84 -9.78
N ALA A 240 -2.96 -3.46 -9.27
CA ALA A 240 -2.92 -4.84 -8.77
C ALA A 240 -1.67 -5.10 -7.88
N ARG A 241 -0.80 -6.02 -8.26
CA ARG A 241 0.41 -6.39 -7.50
C ARG A 241 1.42 -5.24 -7.32
N ASP A 242 1.34 -4.19 -8.12
CA ASP A 242 2.22 -3.02 -8.02
C ASP A 242 1.64 -1.95 -7.07
N THR A 243 0.40 -2.12 -6.59
CA THR A 243 -0.25 -1.15 -5.69
C THR A 243 0.54 -1.02 -4.40
N TYR A 244 0.90 0.24 -4.07
CA TYR A 244 1.70 0.60 -2.89
C TYR A 244 3.07 -0.10 -2.77
N ARG A 245 3.54 -0.75 -3.84
CA ARG A 245 4.83 -1.46 -3.89
C ARG A 245 6.02 -0.60 -3.44
N TYR A 246 5.97 0.69 -3.69
CA TYR A 246 7.03 1.65 -3.36
C TYR A 246 6.69 2.55 -2.16
N SER A 247 5.57 2.27 -1.50
CA SER A 247 5.15 3.04 -0.34
C SER A 247 6.07 2.77 0.85
N VAL A 248 6.65 3.84 1.42
CA VAL A 248 7.50 3.77 2.61
C VAL A 248 7.19 4.98 3.48
N SER A 249 6.81 4.75 4.74
CA SER A 249 6.60 5.82 5.71
C SER A 249 7.91 6.35 6.27
N THR A 250 7.86 7.46 7.00
CA THR A 250 9.02 8.01 7.72
C THR A 250 9.57 7.08 8.79
N ALA A 251 8.75 6.18 9.31
CA ALA A 251 9.15 5.13 10.24
C ALA A 251 9.72 3.88 9.55
N GLY A 252 9.80 3.88 8.20
CA GLY A 252 10.24 2.76 7.40
C GLY A 252 9.18 1.68 7.19
N ALA A 253 7.92 1.93 7.57
CA ALA A 253 6.82 1.02 7.27
C ALA A 253 6.60 0.91 5.76
N GLY A 254 6.41 -0.31 5.25
CA GLY A 254 6.44 -0.55 3.81
C GLY A 254 5.24 -1.30 3.24
N GLY A 255 5.04 -1.10 1.94
CA GLY A 255 4.09 -1.85 1.14
C GLY A 255 2.62 -1.54 1.43
N MET A 256 1.75 -2.43 0.98
CA MET A 256 0.30 -2.30 1.12
C MET A 256 -0.19 -2.38 2.57
N ILE A 257 0.55 -3.01 3.45
CA ILE A 257 0.18 -3.23 4.86
C ILE A 257 0.89 -2.29 5.84
N GLN A 258 1.79 -1.44 5.37
CA GLN A 258 2.57 -0.49 6.18
C GLN A 258 3.20 -1.10 7.45
N MET A 259 3.71 -2.34 7.34
CA MET A 259 4.42 -3.00 8.44
C MET A 259 5.85 -2.45 8.58
N ILE A 260 6.33 -2.27 9.81
CA ILE A 260 7.71 -1.85 10.09
C ILE A 260 8.69 -3.04 10.07
N PRO A 261 9.99 -2.82 9.73
CA PRO A 261 10.97 -3.89 9.62
C PRO A 261 11.14 -4.75 10.87
N SER A 262 11.06 -4.14 12.07
CA SER A 262 11.20 -4.87 13.33
C SER A 262 10.03 -5.82 13.59
N THR A 263 8.81 -5.42 13.27
CA THR A 263 7.62 -6.28 13.39
C THR A 263 7.69 -7.43 12.39
N TYR A 264 8.07 -7.15 11.14
CA TYR A 264 8.24 -8.19 10.13
C TYR A 264 9.29 -9.24 10.54
N LYS A 265 10.44 -8.77 11.06
CA LYS A 265 11.48 -9.66 11.59
C LYS A 265 10.95 -10.51 12.74
N MET A 266 10.23 -9.91 13.68
CA MET A 266 9.65 -10.62 14.84
C MET A 266 8.71 -11.74 14.36
N ILE A 267 7.85 -11.48 13.38
CA ILE A 267 6.92 -12.49 12.83
C ILE A 267 7.69 -13.61 12.13
N ARG A 268 8.70 -13.29 11.34
CA ARG A 268 9.55 -14.31 10.71
C ARG A 268 10.25 -15.21 11.74
N ASP A 269 10.79 -14.60 12.78
CA ASP A 269 11.48 -15.36 13.85
C ASP A 269 10.51 -16.25 14.63
N ARG A 270 9.25 -15.83 14.80
CA ARG A 270 8.19 -16.55 15.51
C ARG A 270 7.58 -17.70 14.67
N HIS A 271 7.53 -17.52 13.35
CA HIS A 271 6.92 -18.45 12.40
C HIS A 271 7.90 -18.92 11.31
N PRO A 272 9.05 -19.55 11.68
CA PRO A 272 10.06 -19.93 10.70
C PRO A 272 9.56 -20.93 9.65
N GLN A 273 8.54 -21.76 9.99
CA GLN A 273 7.91 -22.71 9.09
C GLN A 273 7.13 -22.09 7.94
N ILE A 274 6.77 -20.79 8.04
CA ILE A 274 6.04 -20.08 6.99
C ILE A 274 6.96 -19.65 5.86
N ASP A 275 8.26 -19.56 6.11
CA ASP A 275 9.28 -19.19 5.12
C ASP A 275 8.97 -17.85 4.43
N LEU A 276 8.65 -16.83 5.24
CA LEU A 276 8.49 -15.46 4.76
C LEU A 276 9.82 -14.94 4.19
N ASN A 277 9.75 -14.10 3.16
CA ASN A 277 10.93 -13.56 2.49
C ASN A 277 11.95 -12.96 3.50
N PRO A 278 13.23 -13.35 3.46
CA PRO A 278 14.24 -12.85 4.40
C PRO A 278 14.52 -11.35 4.22
N ASP A 279 14.39 -10.81 3.01
CA ASP A 279 14.54 -9.38 2.75
C ASP A 279 13.22 -8.65 2.95
N PHE A 280 13.23 -7.66 3.83
CA PHE A 280 12.04 -6.88 4.20
C PHE A 280 11.42 -6.16 3.00
N VAL A 281 12.24 -5.51 2.18
CA VAL A 281 11.74 -4.70 1.05
C VAL A 281 11.09 -5.60 0.00
N THR A 282 11.74 -6.71 -0.33
CA THR A 282 11.19 -7.70 -1.27
C THR A 282 9.91 -8.32 -0.70
N GLY A 283 9.92 -8.67 0.59
CA GLY A 283 8.74 -9.24 1.26
C GLY A 283 7.53 -8.31 1.29
N MET A 284 7.75 -7.01 1.54
CA MET A 284 6.65 -6.01 1.54
C MET A 284 6.17 -5.65 0.13
N ARG A 285 6.97 -5.88 -0.89
CA ARG A 285 6.61 -5.70 -2.31
C ARG A 285 5.82 -6.85 -2.91
N ASP A 286 5.88 -8.02 -2.29
CA ASP A 286 5.05 -9.17 -2.62
C ASP A 286 3.79 -9.15 -1.74
N HIS A 287 2.65 -8.85 -2.33
CA HIS A 287 1.38 -8.73 -1.60
C HIS A 287 1.01 -10.01 -0.86
N ALA A 288 1.24 -11.19 -1.45
CA ALA A 288 0.93 -12.45 -0.78
C ALA A 288 1.79 -12.63 0.48
N ASN A 289 3.11 -12.42 0.35
CA ASN A 289 4.02 -12.49 1.49
C ASN A 289 3.72 -11.42 2.55
N ALA A 290 3.42 -10.18 2.13
CA ALA A 290 3.06 -9.10 3.04
C ALA A 290 1.79 -9.44 3.83
N LEU A 291 0.75 -9.95 3.16
CA LEU A 291 -0.51 -10.33 3.79
C LEU A 291 -0.35 -11.56 4.68
N GLU A 292 0.48 -12.57 4.33
CA GLU A 292 0.82 -13.66 5.24
C GLU A 292 1.43 -13.10 6.56
N ALA A 293 2.37 -12.15 6.45
CA ALA A 293 2.96 -11.52 7.63
C ALA A 293 1.96 -10.71 8.46
N MET A 294 1.05 -9.99 7.82
CA MET A 294 -0.02 -9.23 8.47
C MET A 294 -0.97 -10.14 9.23
N LEU A 295 -1.45 -11.20 8.59
CA LEU A 295 -2.39 -12.14 9.18
C LEU A 295 -1.78 -12.87 10.40
N LEU A 296 -0.51 -13.28 10.30
CA LEU A 296 0.21 -13.87 11.43
C LEU A 296 0.34 -12.87 12.60
N TYR A 297 0.74 -11.63 12.31
CA TYR A 297 0.86 -10.61 13.34
C TYR A 297 -0.48 -10.33 14.03
N MET A 298 -1.57 -10.27 13.28
CA MET A 298 -2.90 -10.01 13.83
C MET A 298 -3.42 -11.20 14.64
N GLN A 299 -3.17 -12.44 14.19
CA GLN A 299 -3.55 -13.64 14.93
C GLN A 299 -2.77 -13.74 16.23
N ASP A 300 -1.44 -13.61 16.19
CA ASP A 300 -0.60 -13.62 17.39
C ASP A 300 -1.01 -12.53 18.39
N THR A 301 -1.27 -11.31 17.87
CA THR A 301 -1.75 -10.19 18.69
C THR A 301 -3.08 -10.53 19.35
N TRP A 302 -4.01 -11.12 18.62
CA TRP A 302 -5.31 -11.51 19.16
C TRP A 302 -5.18 -12.55 20.26
N ASP A 303 -4.38 -13.60 20.03
CA ASP A 303 -4.13 -14.66 21.00
C ASP A 303 -3.48 -14.11 22.28
N ASP A 304 -2.53 -13.16 22.17
CA ASP A 304 -1.89 -12.50 23.31
C ASP A 304 -2.88 -11.58 24.08
N LEU A 305 -3.76 -10.87 23.37
CA LEU A 305 -4.79 -10.03 23.97
C LEU A 305 -5.80 -10.87 24.76
N LEU A 306 -6.27 -11.99 24.24
CA LEU A 306 -7.23 -12.86 24.91
C LEU A 306 -6.71 -13.51 26.21
N ARG A 307 -5.39 -13.54 26.45
CA ARG A 307 -4.81 -13.99 27.73
C ARG A 307 -5.02 -13.01 28.86
N GLN A 308 -5.32 -11.74 28.54
CA GLN A 308 -5.47 -10.66 29.52
C GLN A 308 -6.93 -10.55 29.99
N GLU A 309 -7.14 -10.53 31.31
CA GLU A 309 -8.49 -10.48 31.91
C GLU A 309 -9.24 -9.20 31.55
N GLU A 310 -8.56 -8.05 31.53
CA GLU A 310 -9.13 -6.76 31.18
C GLU A 310 -9.68 -6.74 29.75
N ILE A 311 -9.03 -7.45 28.82
CA ILE A 311 -9.49 -7.57 27.44
C ILE A 311 -10.76 -8.42 27.38
N ARG A 312 -10.76 -9.61 28.01
CA ARG A 312 -11.96 -10.48 28.04
C ARG A 312 -13.15 -9.76 28.68
N SER A 313 -12.92 -9.12 29.82
CA SER A 313 -13.98 -8.34 30.53
C SER A 313 -14.51 -7.20 29.64
N ALA A 314 -13.65 -6.53 28.87
CA ALA A 314 -14.07 -5.45 27.97
C ALA A 314 -14.91 -5.99 26.79
N LEU A 315 -14.59 -7.17 26.28
CA LEU A 315 -15.37 -7.84 25.24
C LEU A 315 -16.74 -8.30 25.77
N ASP A 316 -16.76 -8.95 26.92
CA ASP A 316 -17.99 -9.47 27.56
C ASP A 316 -18.96 -8.33 27.91
N SER A 317 -18.42 -7.19 28.36
CA SER A 317 -19.20 -5.98 28.71
C SER A 317 -19.46 -5.05 27.52
N GLN A 318 -19.02 -5.44 26.30
CA GLN A 318 -19.14 -4.64 25.08
C GLN A 318 -18.49 -3.24 25.14
N LEU A 319 -17.51 -3.04 26.02
CA LEU A 319 -16.71 -1.82 26.09
C LEU A 319 -15.77 -1.66 24.87
N ALA A 320 -15.36 -2.77 24.27
CA ALA A 320 -14.57 -2.81 23.05
C ALA A 320 -15.01 -3.99 22.18
N THR A 321 -14.80 -3.88 20.87
CA THR A 321 -14.98 -4.99 19.95
C THR A 321 -13.63 -5.61 19.57
N LYS A 322 -13.64 -6.86 19.09
CA LYS A 322 -12.45 -7.52 18.53
C LYS A 322 -11.80 -6.66 17.44
N ALA A 323 -12.61 -6.15 16.52
CA ALA A 323 -12.15 -5.33 15.41
C ALA A 323 -11.43 -4.05 15.86
N GLU A 324 -12.00 -3.34 16.84
CA GLU A 324 -11.36 -2.15 17.42
C GLU A 324 -10.02 -2.46 18.10
N LEU A 325 -9.97 -3.56 18.87
CA LEU A 325 -8.75 -3.96 19.58
C LEU A 325 -7.66 -4.37 18.59
N LEU A 326 -8.02 -5.10 17.52
CA LEU A 326 -7.09 -5.45 16.44
C LEU A 326 -6.59 -4.21 15.71
N ALA A 327 -7.47 -3.30 15.31
CA ALA A 327 -7.10 -2.07 14.62
C ALA A 327 -6.22 -1.17 15.49
N ALA A 328 -6.59 -0.95 16.76
CA ALA A 328 -5.77 -0.19 17.69
C ALA A 328 -4.40 -0.83 17.96
N GLY A 329 -4.37 -2.16 18.08
CA GLY A 329 -3.13 -2.92 18.27
C GLY A 329 -2.22 -2.92 17.03
N TYR A 330 -2.80 -2.90 15.84
CA TYR A 330 -2.05 -2.81 14.59
C TYR A 330 -1.31 -1.48 14.44
N ASN A 331 -2.03 -0.38 14.69
CA ASN A 331 -1.47 0.98 14.59
C ASN A 331 -0.53 1.35 15.75
N SER A 332 -0.74 0.76 16.94
CA SER A 332 0.03 1.11 18.15
C SER A 332 0.53 -0.14 18.88
N ASN A 333 1.02 0.02 20.11
CA ASN A 333 1.50 -1.11 20.90
C ASN A 333 0.31 -1.87 21.55
N PRO A 334 -0.04 -3.09 21.09
CA PRO A 334 -1.16 -3.87 21.61
C PRO A 334 -1.02 -4.22 23.10
N ALA A 335 0.20 -4.36 23.63
CA ALA A 335 0.44 -4.66 25.05
C ALA A 335 -0.05 -3.56 26.00
N ARG A 336 -0.34 -2.36 25.50
CA ARG A 336 -0.87 -1.25 26.31
C ARG A 336 -2.40 -1.21 26.39
N LEU A 337 -3.11 -1.95 25.54
CA LEU A 337 -4.58 -1.87 25.43
C LEU A 337 -5.30 -2.24 26.71
N ALA A 338 -4.91 -3.33 27.37
CA ALA A 338 -5.47 -3.70 28.67
C ALA A 338 -5.33 -2.58 29.73
N GLY A 339 -4.17 -1.92 29.74
CA GLY A 339 -3.94 -0.78 30.64
C GLY A 339 -4.82 0.44 30.33
N TYR A 340 -5.16 0.71 29.07
CA TYR A 340 -6.10 1.77 28.69
C TYR A 340 -7.53 1.40 29.10
N LEU A 341 -7.96 0.17 28.82
CA LEU A 341 -9.27 -0.34 29.23
C LEU A 341 -9.47 -0.29 30.75
N LYS A 342 -8.49 -0.76 31.52
CA LYS A 342 -8.53 -0.73 32.99
C LYS A 342 -8.65 0.67 33.56
N ARG A 343 -7.93 1.65 33.00
CA ARG A 343 -7.95 3.04 33.51
C ARG A 343 -9.14 3.85 33.02
N GLY A 344 -9.57 3.61 31.77
CA GLY A 344 -10.55 4.46 31.09
C GLY A 344 -11.96 3.90 31.07
N GLY A 345 -12.17 2.59 31.30
CA GLY A 345 -13.49 1.99 31.15
C GLY A 345 -14.10 2.36 29.78
N SER A 346 -15.30 2.97 29.78
CA SER A 346 -15.97 3.47 28.57
C SER A 346 -15.15 4.52 27.78
N GLU A 347 -14.29 5.26 28.47
CA GLU A 347 -13.48 6.34 27.91
C GLU A 347 -12.08 5.88 27.46
N TRP A 348 -11.81 4.56 27.38
CA TRP A 348 -10.48 4.04 27.03
C TRP A 348 -9.94 4.57 25.71
N ARG A 349 -10.85 4.87 24.75
CA ARG A 349 -10.49 5.40 23.42
C ARG A 349 -9.88 6.79 23.52
N SER A 350 -10.19 7.57 24.54
CA SER A 350 -9.57 8.89 24.77
C SER A 350 -8.14 8.80 25.32
N LEU A 351 -7.76 7.64 25.87
CA LEU A 351 -6.44 7.43 26.49
C LEU A 351 -5.39 6.87 25.52
N ILE A 352 -5.81 6.31 24.38
CA ILE A 352 -4.88 5.85 23.35
C ILE A 352 -4.26 7.04 22.60
N PRO A 353 -3.11 6.87 21.90
CA PRO A 353 -2.49 7.95 21.14
C PRO A 353 -3.47 8.59 20.15
N SER A 354 -3.38 9.91 19.95
CA SER A 354 -4.28 10.65 19.06
C SER A 354 -4.26 10.14 17.61
N GLU A 355 -3.12 9.64 17.15
CA GLU A 355 -2.99 8.98 15.86
C GLU A 355 -3.84 7.70 15.81
N THR A 356 -3.79 6.87 16.86
CA THR A 356 -4.58 5.64 16.96
C THR A 356 -6.08 5.96 17.09
N GLN A 357 -6.46 7.06 17.77
CA GLN A 357 -7.86 7.52 17.80
C GLN A 357 -8.37 7.85 16.40
N MET A 358 -7.56 8.56 15.59
CA MET A 358 -7.87 8.85 14.19
C MET A 358 -7.97 7.57 13.36
N TYR A 359 -7.04 6.65 13.57
CA TYR A 359 -7.01 5.36 12.90
C TYR A 359 -8.30 4.55 13.14
N LEU A 360 -8.80 4.51 14.38
CA LEU A 360 -10.08 3.89 14.71
C LEU A 360 -11.28 4.58 14.04
N GLN A 361 -11.25 5.93 13.90
CA GLN A 361 -12.30 6.65 13.17
C GLN A 361 -12.28 6.32 11.67
N ILE A 362 -11.09 6.19 11.08
CA ILE A 362 -10.94 5.76 9.69
C ILE A 362 -11.46 4.34 9.54
N TYR A 363 -11.05 3.42 10.42
CA TYR A 363 -11.49 2.03 10.40
C TYR A 363 -13.02 1.91 10.45
N ALA A 364 -13.67 2.58 11.40
CA ALA A 364 -15.13 2.59 11.52
C ALA A 364 -15.82 3.18 10.28
N SER A 365 -15.19 4.19 9.64
CA SER A 365 -15.71 4.76 8.39
C SER A 365 -15.55 3.80 7.22
N VAL A 366 -14.43 3.07 7.11
CA VAL A 366 -14.24 2.02 6.10
C VAL A 366 -15.27 0.91 6.30
N ASP A 367 -15.44 0.43 7.53
CA ASP A 367 -16.42 -0.61 7.86
C ASP A 367 -17.86 -0.23 7.49
N SER A 368 -18.21 1.05 7.66
CA SER A 368 -19.54 1.58 7.36
C SER A 368 -19.79 1.90 5.88
N LEU A 369 -18.76 2.42 5.17
CA LEU A 369 -18.93 3.01 3.83
C LEU A 369 -18.42 2.10 2.70
N VAL A 370 -17.52 1.18 2.99
CA VAL A 370 -16.98 0.26 1.98
C VAL A 370 -17.73 -1.06 2.07
N PRO A 371 -18.45 -1.48 1.01
CA PRO A 371 -19.16 -2.76 1.01
C PRO A 371 -18.15 -3.91 0.94
N LEU A 372 -17.91 -4.55 2.07
CA LEU A 372 -17.06 -5.72 2.23
C LEU A 372 -17.92 -6.91 2.63
N ASN A 373 -17.67 -8.06 2.01
CA ASN A 373 -18.38 -9.30 2.34
C ASN A 373 -17.67 -9.98 3.52
N ALA A 374 -18.41 -10.26 4.60
CA ALA A 374 -17.88 -11.05 5.70
C ALA A 374 -17.58 -12.49 5.23
N ARG A 375 -16.50 -13.06 5.74
CA ARG A 375 -16.15 -14.46 5.51
C ARG A 375 -16.99 -15.37 6.42
N PRO A 376 -17.38 -16.57 5.93
CA PRO A 376 -18.16 -17.51 6.71
C PRO A 376 -17.41 -18.08 7.92
#